data_24f2ab5264ee2e126615e3a6882e9817
#
_entry.id   24f2ab5264ee2e126615e3a6882e9817
#
_cell.length_a   1.000
_cell.length_b   1.000
_cell.length_c   1.000
_cell.angle_alpha   90.00
_cell.angle_beta   90.00
_cell.angle_gamma   90.00
#
_symmetry.space_group_name_H-M   'P 1'
#
loop_
_entity.id
_entity.type
_entity.pdbx_description
1 polymer ?
#
loop_
_entity_poly.entity_id
_entity_poly.type
_entity_poly.pdbx_seq_one_letter_code
_entity_poly.pdbx_strand_id
1 'polypeptide(L)'
;VSLYYSDLEPRFYASIAYSGRVWECLTATEDANRDLSVFFYKDSENGQDLMNRELYHWTGIGVCKYVHPDDALTVGGSLKHKIEPTIRYADVLLWYAEALNEIEDGATYSFPSYNNQGVITVSRNTSQMSEAFRQVRFRAGLPDLSQQVYNDRNSFRRALKRERQIELFLESARY
;
A
#
# COMPACT_ATOMS: atom_id res chain seq x y z
N VAL A 1 -16.00 1.49 -17.60
CA VAL A 1 -15.31 1.00 -16.39
C VAL A 1 -16.11 -0.17 -15.84
N SER A 2 -15.45 -1.30 -15.62
CA SER A 2 -16.11 -2.47 -15.04
C SER A 2 -16.59 -2.14 -13.62
N LEU A 3 -17.82 -2.49 -13.27
CA LEU A 3 -18.38 -2.35 -11.93
C LEU A 3 -17.58 -3.11 -10.85
N TYR A 4 -16.76 -4.09 -11.25
CA TYR A 4 -15.86 -4.83 -10.35
C TYR A 4 -14.78 -3.96 -9.68
N TYR A 5 -14.49 -2.79 -10.24
CA TYR A 5 -13.44 -1.88 -9.76
C TYR A 5 -14.02 -0.57 -9.23
N SER A 6 -15.33 -0.50 -8.99
CA SER A 6 -15.98 0.63 -8.32
C SER A 6 -15.92 0.46 -6.80
N ASP A 7 -15.93 1.57 -6.08
CA ASP A 7 -16.03 1.65 -4.61
C ASP A 7 -14.97 0.86 -3.82
N LEU A 8 -13.78 0.70 -4.41
CA LEU A 8 -12.63 0.11 -3.72
C LEU A 8 -11.87 1.20 -2.95
N GLU A 9 -11.02 0.76 -2.02
CA GLU A 9 -10.23 1.71 -1.22
C GLU A 9 -9.25 2.52 -2.11
N PRO A 10 -8.89 3.76 -1.72
CA PRO A 10 -8.04 4.64 -2.53
C PRO A 10 -6.69 4.03 -2.92
N ARG A 11 -6.10 3.19 -2.06
CA ARG A 11 -4.82 2.51 -2.34
C ARG A 11 -4.91 1.50 -3.46
N PHE A 12 -6.09 0.92 -3.72
CA PHE A 12 -6.30 0.09 -4.90
C PHE A 12 -6.03 0.90 -6.16
N TYR A 13 -6.67 2.05 -6.28
CA TYR A 13 -6.50 2.91 -7.46
C TYR A 13 -5.09 3.49 -7.59
N ALA A 14 -4.38 3.67 -6.48
CA ALA A 14 -2.98 4.12 -6.49
C ALA A 14 -1.98 3.02 -6.91
N SER A 15 -2.32 1.75 -6.69
CA SER A 15 -1.35 0.65 -6.78
C SER A 15 -1.62 -0.34 -7.89
N ILE A 16 -2.89 -0.46 -8.33
CA ILE A 16 -3.33 -1.50 -9.25
C ILE A 16 -3.74 -0.89 -10.59
N ALA A 17 -3.22 -1.45 -11.66
CA ALA A 17 -3.70 -1.21 -13.01
C ALA A 17 -4.81 -2.21 -13.34
N TYR A 18 -5.98 -1.71 -13.69
CA TYR A 18 -7.17 -2.49 -14.01
C TYR A 18 -7.73 -2.07 -15.36
N SER A 19 -8.55 -2.90 -15.99
CA SER A 19 -9.15 -2.60 -17.28
C SER A 19 -10.01 -1.33 -17.26
N GLY A 20 -9.68 -0.38 -18.13
CA GLY A 20 -10.30 0.93 -18.23
C GLY A 20 -9.63 2.02 -17.37
N ARG A 21 -8.53 1.70 -16.67
CA ARG A 21 -7.68 2.72 -16.03
C ARG A 21 -6.95 3.53 -17.10
N VAL A 22 -6.88 4.85 -16.91
CA VAL A 22 -6.01 5.70 -17.69
C VAL A 22 -4.56 5.48 -17.22
N TRP A 23 -3.68 5.19 -18.17
CA TRP A 23 -2.24 5.09 -17.93
C TRP A 23 -1.58 6.36 -18.41
N GLU A 24 -1.16 7.18 -17.48
CA GLU A 24 -0.51 8.44 -17.75
C GLU A 24 0.90 8.19 -18.31
N CYS A 25 1.27 8.96 -19.35
CA CYS A 25 2.61 8.98 -19.94
C CYS A 25 2.95 10.42 -20.28
N LEU A 26 3.02 11.30 -19.30
CA LEU A 26 3.04 12.76 -19.49
C LEU A 26 4.28 13.26 -20.27
N THR A 27 5.39 12.50 -20.28
CA THR A 27 6.58 12.84 -21.07
C THR A 27 6.59 12.25 -22.48
N ALA A 28 5.55 11.50 -22.86
CA ALA A 28 5.45 11.03 -24.23
C ALA A 28 5.42 12.23 -25.21
N THR A 29 6.20 12.15 -26.27
CA THR A 29 6.31 13.26 -27.25
C THR A 29 5.10 13.33 -28.17
N GLU A 30 4.45 12.21 -28.41
CA GLU A 30 3.25 12.11 -29.25
C GLU A 30 2.01 12.06 -28.37
N ASP A 31 1.03 12.92 -28.64
CA ASP A 31 -0.24 12.96 -27.90
C ASP A 31 -1.01 11.63 -27.98
N ALA A 32 -0.85 10.90 -29.08
CA ALA A 32 -1.43 9.57 -29.26
C ALA A 32 -0.92 8.52 -28.23
N ASN A 33 0.18 8.80 -27.55
CA ASN A 33 0.81 7.92 -26.56
C ASN A 33 0.58 8.41 -25.11
N ARG A 34 -0.24 9.44 -24.91
CA ARG A 34 -0.56 10.00 -23.59
C ARG A 34 -1.94 9.56 -23.13
N ASP A 35 -2.08 9.37 -21.84
CA ASP A 35 -3.37 9.16 -21.16
C ASP A 35 -4.27 8.08 -21.80
N LEU A 36 -3.65 6.99 -22.25
CA LEU A 36 -4.36 5.87 -22.86
C LEU A 36 -5.00 4.99 -21.81
N SER A 37 -6.24 4.58 -22.07
CA SER A 37 -6.87 3.56 -21.25
C SER A 37 -6.28 2.18 -21.53
N VAL A 38 -5.84 1.48 -20.46
CA VAL A 38 -5.36 0.10 -20.55
C VAL A 38 -6.49 -0.90 -20.44
N PHE A 39 -6.43 -1.97 -21.23
CA PHE A 39 -7.43 -3.03 -21.25
C PHE A 39 -6.76 -4.39 -21.23
N PHE A 40 -7.15 -5.23 -20.26
CA PHE A 40 -6.54 -6.54 -20.00
C PHE A 40 -7.49 -7.71 -20.32
N TYR A 41 -8.54 -7.48 -21.14
CA TYR A 41 -9.40 -8.56 -21.60
C TYR A 41 -8.79 -9.26 -22.83
N LYS A 42 -9.29 -10.43 -23.13
CA LYS A 42 -8.84 -11.21 -24.29
C LYS A 42 -8.97 -10.39 -25.58
N ASP A 43 -7.95 -10.48 -26.43
CA ASP A 43 -7.84 -9.77 -27.71
C ASP A 43 -7.80 -8.23 -27.58
N SER A 44 -7.56 -7.69 -26.39
CA SER A 44 -7.21 -6.27 -26.19
C SER A 44 -5.70 -6.07 -26.32
N GLU A 45 -5.28 -4.83 -26.55
CA GLU A 45 -3.88 -4.46 -26.78
C GLU A 45 -2.96 -4.90 -25.62
N ASN A 46 -3.41 -4.82 -24.39
CA ASN A 46 -2.66 -5.24 -23.19
C ASN A 46 -3.20 -6.56 -22.59
N GLY A 47 -4.11 -7.20 -23.28
CA GLY A 47 -4.78 -8.40 -22.80
C GLY A 47 -4.07 -9.68 -23.23
N GLN A 48 -4.81 -10.78 -23.13
CA GLN A 48 -4.31 -12.10 -23.51
C GLN A 48 -4.18 -12.23 -25.01
N ASP A 49 -2.93 -12.31 -25.50
CA ASP A 49 -2.58 -12.66 -26.86
C ASP A 49 -2.03 -14.08 -26.91
N LEU A 50 -2.75 -14.98 -27.56
CA LEU A 50 -2.35 -16.38 -27.69
C LEU A 50 -1.13 -16.58 -28.60
N MET A 51 -0.83 -15.60 -29.47
CA MET A 51 0.30 -15.65 -30.39
C MET A 51 1.59 -15.17 -29.72
N ASN A 52 1.50 -14.23 -28.75
CA ASN A 52 2.63 -13.65 -28.04
C ASN A 52 2.48 -13.82 -26.53
N ARG A 53 2.52 -15.07 -26.06
CA ARG A 53 2.30 -15.43 -24.65
C ARG A 53 3.22 -14.74 -23.65
N GLU A 54 4.35 -14.25 -24.08
CA GLU A 54 5.33 -13.55 -23.24
C GLU A 54 4.94 -12.09 -22.97
N LEU A 55 4.02 -11.53 -23.74
CA LEU A 55 3.68 -10.09 -23.70
C LEU A 55 2.34 -9.78 -23.05
N TYR A 56 1.59 -10.75 -22.55
CA TYR A 56 0.28 -10.51 -21.98
C TYR A 56 0.19 -10.72 -20.48
N HIS A 57 -0.78 -10.04 -19.85
CA HIS A 57 -1.09 -10.20 -18.44
C HIS A 57 -1.97 -11.41 -18.16
N TRP A 58 -1.45 -12.38 -17.41
CA TRP A 58 -2.16 -13.62 -17.05
C TRP A 58 -3.37 -13.38 -16.13
N THR A 59 -3.33 -12.35 -15.31
CA THR A 59 -4.32 -12.11 -14.25
C THR A 59 -5.38 -11.08 -14.61
N GLY A 60 -5.23 -10.37 -15.74
CA GLY A 60 -6.12 -9.27 -16.14
C GLY A 60 -6.01 -8.02 -15.27
N ILE A 61 -4.99 -7.95 -14.41
CA ILE A 61 -4.62 -6.76 -13.62
C ILE A 61 -3.10 -6.60 -13.63
N GLY A 62 -2.63 -5.38 -13.57
CA GLY A 62 -1.22 -5.03 -13.47
C GLY A 62 -0.91 -4.26 -12.19
N VAL A 63 0.34 -3.88 -12.03
CA VAL A 63 0.84 -3.09 -10.91
C VAL A 63 1.32 -1.75 -11.41
N CYS A 64 0.91 -0.67 -10.72
CA CYS A 64 1.36 0.69 -11.03
C CYS A 64 1.95 1.43 -9.83
N LYS A 65 2.12 0.77 -8.68
CA LYS A 65 2.59 1.40 -7.44
C LYS A 65 3.91 2.16 -7.57
N TYR A 66 4.80 1.69 -8.46
CA TYR A 66 6.13 2.30 -8.68
C TYR A 66 6.24 3.00 -10.03
N VAL A 67 5.13 3.19 -10.72
CA VAL A 67 5.12 3.92 -12.00
C VAL A 67 4.84 5.39 -11.71
N HIS A 68 5.69 6.26 -12.26
CA HIS A 68 5.48 7.70 -12.19
C HIS A 68 4.62 8.15 -13.38
N PRO A 69 3.71 9.12 -13.23
CA PRO A 69 2.91 9.65 -14.34
C PRO A 69 3.77 10.14 -15.53
N ASP A 70 4.96 10.67 -15.26
CA ASP A 70 5.90 11.10 -16.28
C ASP A 70 6.64 9.95 -16.98
N ASP A 71 6.51 8.71 -16.54
CA ASP A 71 7.23 7.60 -17.18
C ASP A 71 6.67 7.31 -18.56
N ALA A 72 7.52 7.37 -19.56
CA ALA A 72 7.19 6.99 -20.92
C ALA A 72 8.35 6.26 -21.59
N LEU A 73 8.10 5.01 -22.02
CA LEU A 73 9.05 4.15 -22.74
C LEU A 73 8.93 4.32 -24.27
N THR A 74 8.44 5.46 -24.73
CA THR A 74 8.33 5.81 -26.14
C THR A 74 9.55 6.59 -26.62
N VAL A 75 9.73 6.70 -27.93
CA VAL A 75 10.80 7.53 -28.51
C VAL A 75 10.65 8.97 -28.01
N GLY A 76 11.71 9.53 -27.45
CA GLY A 76 11.69 10.87 -26.85
C GLY A 76 11.07 10.97 -25.46
N GLY A 77 10.49 9.90 -24.95
CA GLY A 77 10.01 9.84 -23.57
C GLY A 77 11.16 9.68 -22.55
N SER A 78 10.84 9.77 -21.26
CA SER A 78 11.81 9.63 -20.19
C SER A 78 11.26 8.80 -19.05
N LEU A 79 12.14 8.22 -18.24
CA LEU A 79 11.82 7.54 -17.00
C LEU A 79 12.32 8.36 -15.83
N LYS A 80 11.47 8.55 -14.83
CA LYS A 80 11.86 9.22 -13.58
C LYS A 80 12.60 8.23 -12.66
N HIS A 81 13.66 8.73 -12.06
CA HIS A 81 14.33 7.98 -10.99
C HIS A 81 13.38 7.84 -9.79
N LYS A 82 13.19 6.60 -9.34
CA LYS A 82 12.36 6.28 -8.17
C LYS A 82 13.27 6.13 -6.94
N ILE A 83 12.76 6.62 -5.82
CA ILE A 83 13.37 6.38 -4.51
C ILE A 83 12.60 5.25 -3.85
N GLU A 84 13.29 4.15 -3.56
CA GLU A 84 12.72 3.02 -2.84
C GLU A 84 13.19 3.10 -1.38
N PRO A 85 12.33 3.57 -0.46
CA PRO A 85 12.69 3.63 0.94
C PRO A 85 12.78 2.23 1.54
N THR A 86 13.84 1.93 2.25
CA THR A 86 14.00 0.66 2.98
C THR A 86 13.02 0.54 4.14
N ILE A 87 12.77 1.64 4.83
CA ILE A 87 11.82 1.75 5.93
C ILE A 87 11.03 3.04 5.75
N ARG A 88 9.73 2.96 5.78
CA ARG A 88 8.83 4.11 5.74
C ARG A 88 8.27 4.41 7.12
N TYR A 89 7.83 5.63 7.34
CA TYR A 89 7.19 6.00 8.61
C TYR A 89 5.94 5.13 8.91
N ALA A 90 5.22 4.69 7.88
CA ALA A 90 4.12 3.75 8.03
C ALA A 90 4.56 2.41 8.65
N ASP A 91 5.76 1.89 8.28
CA ASP A 91 6.31 0.68 8.90
C ASP A 91 6.52 0.88 10.39
N VAL A 92 7.14 1.99 10.78
CA VAL A 92 7.42 2.31 12.20
C VAL A 92 6.12 2.40 13.00
N LEU A 93 5.09 3.08 12.46
CA LEU A 93 3.79 3.20 13.11
C LEU A 93 3.10 1.84 13.29
N LEU A 94 3.15 0.98 12.27
CA LEU A 94 2.54 -0.35 12.32
C LEU A 94 3.32 -1.27 13.25
N TRP A 95 4.66 -1.24 13.26
CA TRP A 95 5.47 -1.99 14.23
C TRP A 95 5.22 -1.53 15.66
N TYR A 96 5.09 -0.24 15.88
CA TYR A 96 4.78 0.29 17.21
C TYR A 96 3.42 -0.20 17.71
N ALA A 97 2.40 -0.11 16.87
CA ALA A 97 1.05 -0.61 17.20
C ALA A 97 1.04 -2.13 17.44
N GLU A 98 1.83 -2.89 16.65
CA GLU A 98 2.02 -4.32 16.82
C GLU A 98 2.68 -4.65 18.16
N ALA A 99 3.81 -4.02 18.45
CA ALA A 99 4.54 -4.23 19.70
C ALA A 99 3.66 -3.97 20.93
N LEU A 100 2.89 -2.88 20.92
CA LEU A 100 1.94 -2.59 22.02
C LEU A 100 0.82 -3.63 22.14
N ASN A 101 0.33 -4.18 21.01
CA ASN A 101 -0.70 -5.20 21.04
C ASN A 101 -0.21 -6.52 21.59
N GLU A 102 1.07 -6.85 21.39
CA GLU A 102 1.65 -8.12 21.83
C GLU A 102 2.04 -8.12 23.31
N ILE A 103 2.08 -6.97 23.97
CA ILE A 103 2.28 -6.89 25.42
C ILE A 103 1.12 -7.60 26.13
N GLU A 104 1.41 -8.49 27.05
CA GLU A 104 0.42 -9.19 27.87
C GLU A 104 -0.41 -8.21 28.70
N ASP A 105 -1.68 -8.51 28.92
CA ASP A 105 -2.55 -7.65 29.70
C ASP A 105 -2.07 -7.57 31.15
N GLY A 106 -1.88 -6.34 31.63
CA GLY A 106 -1.32 -6.08 32.97
C GLY A 106 0.20 -6.13 33.06
N ALA A 107 0.90 -6.58 32.00
CA ALA A 107 2.36 -6.54 31.97
C ALA A 107 2.87 -5.12 31.69
N THR A 108 4.03 -4.83 32.28
CA THR A 108 4.73 -3.57 32.08
C THR A 108 6.23 -3.85 31.89
N TYR A 109 6.81 -3.24 30.87
CA TYR A 109 8.22 -3.36 30.56
C TYR A 109 8.90 -2.01 30.66
N SER A 110 10.13 -2.01 31.17
CA SER A 110 10.91 -0.78 31.34
C SER A 110 12.27 -0.93 30.66
N PHE A 111 12.63 0.08 29.86
CA PHE A 111 13.89 0.13 29.12
C PHE A 111 14.63 1.44 29.41
N PRO A 112 15.97 1.45 29.35
CA PRO A 112 16.72 2.70 29.32
C PRO A 112 16.25 3.55 28.13
N SER A 113 16.11 4.87 28.36
CA SER A 113 15.87 5.78 27.26
C SER A 113 17.06 5.79 26.31
N TYR A 114 16.80 6.02 25.03
CA TYR A 114 17.79 6.11 23.96
C TYR A 114 18.99 7.02 24.31
N ASN A 115 18.73 8.12 25.00
CA ASN A 115 19.74 9.08 25.42
C ASN A 115 20.30 8.83 26.85
N ASN A 116 20.00 7.70 27.46
CA ASN A 116 20.34 7.37 28.86
C ASN A 116 19.85 8.39 29.92
N GLN A 117 18.86 9.23 29.58
CA GLN A 117 18.33 10.26 30.50
C GLN A 117 17.02 9.82 31.19
N GLY A 118 16.86 8.52 31.40
CA GLY A 118 15.68 8.00 32.10
C GLY A 118 15.28 6.61 31.68
N VAL A 119 14.10 6.21 32.13
CA VAL A 119 13.49 4.92 31.84
C VAL A 119 12.18 5.14 31.10
N ILE A 120 12.02 4.43 29.99
CA ILE A 120 10.74 4.38 29.24
C ILE A 120 10.00 3.15 29.73
N THR A 121 8.78 3.35 30.21
CA THR A 121 7.90 2.28 30.66
C THR A 121 6.77 2.13 29.65
N VAL A 122 6.55 0.89 29.21
CA VAL A 122 5.50 0.54 28.24
C VAL A 122 4.61 -0.55 28.77
N SER A 123 3.33 -0.43 28.46
CA SER A 123 2.29 -1.44 28.69
C SER A 123 1.36 -1.47 27.50
N ARG A 124 0.49 -2.48 27.40
CA ARG A 124 -0.54 -2.50 26.36
C ARG A 124 -1.44 -1.26 26.49
N ASN A 125 -1.47 -0.43 25.48
CA ASN A 125 -2.18 0.85 25.50
C ASN A 125 -2.96 1.07 24.19
N THR A 126 -4.28 0.89 24.26
CA THR A 126 -5.17 0.97 23.10
C THR A 126 -5.25 2.37 22.51
N SER A 127 -5.06 3.42 23.30
CA SER A 127 -5.03 4.80 22.79
C SER A 127 -3.79 5.05 21.95
N GLN A 128 -2.62 4.60 22.40
CA GLN A 128 -1.38 4.72 21.63
C GLN A 128 -1.41 3.82 20.38
N MET A 129 -1.99 2.62 20.49
CA MET A 129 -2.20 1.75 19.33
C MET A 129 -3.08 2.43 18.28
N SER A 130 -4.21 3.01 18.69
CA SER A 130 -5.11 3.75 17.81
C SER A 130 -4.41 4.96 17.20
N GLU A 131 -3.67 5.75 17.99
CA GLU A 131 -2.95 6.93 17.50
C GLU A 131 -1.97 6.59 16.38
N ALA A 132 -1.22 5.50 16.53
CA ALA A 132 -0.27 5.05 15.51
C ALA A 132 -1.00 4.49 14.28
N PHE A 133 -1.93 3.57 14.48
CA PHE A 133 -2.60 2.85 13.40
C PHE A 133 -3.49 3.75 12.55
N ARG A 134 -4.27 4.65 13.16
CA ARG A 134 -5.17 5.55 12.44
C ARG A 134 -4.46 6.51 11.51
N GLN A 135 -3.21 6.92 11.81
CA GLN A 135 -2.44 7.80 10.93
C GLN A 135 -2.23 7.14 9.55
N VAL A 136 -1.93 5.83 9.52
CA VAL A 136 -1.78 5.08 8.28
C VAL A 136 -3.11 5.04 7.52
N ARG A 137 -4.22 4.76 8.22
CA ARG A 137 -5.55 4.69 7.61
C ARG A 137 -6.04 6.06 7.11
N PHE A 138 -5.88 7.11 7.90
CA PHE A 138 -6.31 8.47 7.50
C PHE A 138 -5.54 8.97 6.28
N ARG A 139 -4.24 8.72 6.22
CA ARG A 139 -3.45 9.01 5.01
C ARG A 139 -4.00 8.28 3.78
N ALA A 140 -4.51 7.08 3.95
CA ALA A 140 -5.13 6.28 2.90
C ALA A 140 -6.59 6.65 2.61
N GLY A 141 -7.15 7.68 3.26
CA GLY A 141 -8.55 8.08 3.10
C GLY A 141 -9.56 7.14 3.76
N LEU A 142 -9.12 6.34 4.74
CA LEU A 142 -9.96 5.36 5.42
C LEU A 142 -10.30 5.81 6.86
N PRO A 143 -11.49 5.48 7.38
CA PRO A 143 -11.83 5.75 8.77
C PRO A 143 -11.01 4.89 9.73
N ASP A 144 -10.93 5.33 10.98
CA ASP A 144 -10.33 4.55 12.06
C ASP A 144 -11.15 3.26 12.35
N LEU A 145 -10.55 2.34 13.08
CA LEU A 145 -11.24 1.16 13.58
C LEU A 145 -12.09 1.50 14.80
N SER A 146 -13.10 0.68 15.08
CA SER A 146 -13.87 0.82 16.30
C SER A 146 -13.03 0.46 17.53
N GLN A 147 -13.37 1.07 18.68
CA GLN A 147 -12.68 0.79 19.96
C GLN A 147 -12.73 -0.70 20.35
N GLN A 148 -13.78 -1.41 19.96
CA GLN A 148 -13.91 -2.84 20.19
C GLN A 148 -12.79 -3.66 19.53
N VAL A 149 -12.34 -3.27 18.35
CA VAL A 149 -11.22 -3.93 17.66
C VAL A 149 -9.91 -3.71 18.41
N TYR A 150 -9.65 -2.50 18.91
CA TYR A 150 -8.45 -2.22 19.72
C TYR A 150 -8.45 -2.93 21.07
N ASN A 151 -9.61 -3.12 21.67
CA ASN A 151 -9.74 -3.81 22.96
C ASN A 151 -9.47 -5.30 22.85
N ASP A 152 -9.83 -5.94 21.74
CA ASP A 152 -9.57 -7.36 21.51
C ASP A 152 -8.26 -7.58 20.75
N ARG A 153 -7.29 -8.20 21.43
CA ARG A 153 -5.94 -8.48 20.92
C ARG A 153 -5.96 -9.20 19.56
N ASN A 154 -6.78 -10.22 19.42
CA ASN A 154 -6.81 -11.03 18.22
C ASN A 154 -7.50 -10.31 17.06
N SER A 155 -8.53 -9.54 17.32
CA SER A 155 -9.19 -8.72 16.32
C SER A 155 -8.27 -7.63 15.80
N PHE A 156 -7.54 -6.95 16.69
CA PHE A 156 -6.57 -5.95 16.27
C PHE A 156 -5.39 -6.57 15.51
N ARG A 157 -4.87 -7.73 15.96
CA ARG A 157 -3.81 -8.45 15.23
C ARG A 157 -4.23 -8.81 13.81
N ARG A 158 -5.47 -9.25 13.58
CA ARG A 158 -6.00 -9.51 12.22
C ARG A 158 -6.10 -8.23 11.40
N ALA A 159 -6.60 -7.15 11.98
CA ALA A 159 -6.71 -5.86 11.33
C ALA A 159 -5.32 -5.31 10.95
N LEU A 160 -4.36 -5.38 11.86
CA LEU A 160 -2.98 -4.95 11.64
C LEU A 160 -2.30 -5.74 10.51
N LYS A 161 -2.42 -7.06 10.50
CA LYS A 161 -1.88 -7.90 9.43
C LYS A 161 -2.46 -7.52 8.07
N ARG A 162 -3.77 -7.32 8.01
CA ARG A 162 -4.44 -6.88 6.78
C ARG A 162 -3.98 -5.49 6.33
N GLU A 163 -3.85 -4.55 7.27
CA GLU A 163 -3.39 -3.20 6.97
C GLU A 163 -1.96 -3.21 6.43
N ARG A 164 -1.05 -3.97 7.06
CA ARG A 164 0.32 -4.16 6.57
C ARG A 164 0.36 -4.74 5.16
N GLN A 165 -0.45 -5.75 4.89
CA GLN A 165 -0.53 -6.39 3.58
C GLN A 165 -0.89 -5.40 2.46
N ILE A 166 -1.86 -4.51 2.75
CA ILE A 166 -2.35 -3.53 1.78
C ILE A 166 -1.37 -2.36 1.66
N GLU A 167 -0.95 -1.81 2.80
CA GLU A 167 -0.07 -0.64 2.85
C GLU A 167 1.31 -0.93 2.26
N LEU A 168 1.87 -2.09 2.59
CA LEU A 168 3.21 -2.50 2.19
C LEU A 168 3.19 -3.46 0.99
N PHE A 169 2.11 -3.42 0.21
CA PHE A 169 1.99 -4.21 -1.01
C PHE A 169 3.18 -3.98 -1.93
N LEU A 170 3.85 -5.06 -2.35
CA LEU A 170 5.09 -5.09 -3.15
C LEU A 170 6.35 -4.49 -2.49
N GLU A 171 6.34 -4.24 -1.20
CA GLU A 171 7.51 -3.72 -0.49
C GLU A 171 8.29 -4.84 0.25
N SER A 172 8.10 -6.09 -0.16
CA SER A 172 8.74 -7.28 0.44
C SER A 172 8.48 -7.46 1.95
N ALA A 173 7.53 -6.73 2.51
CA ALA A 173 7.11 -6.86 3.89
C ALA A 173 6.33 -8.17 4.07
N ARG A 174 6.90 -9.13 4.81
CA ARG A 174 6.24 -10.38 5.21
C ARG A 174 5.84 -10.34 6.69
N TYR A 175 4.86 -11.16 7.01
CA TYR A 175 4.38 -11.39 8.38
C TYR A 175 5.09 -12.58 8.99
#